data_022349ce3376a7d96776f07e4fb911c3
#
_entry.id   022349ce3376a7d96776f07e4fb911c3
#
_cell.length_a   1.000
_cell.length_b   1.000
_cell.length_c   1.000
_cell.angle_alpha   90.00
_cell.angle_beta   90.00
_cell.angle_gamma   90.00
#
_symmetry.space_group_name_H-M   'P 1'
#
loop_
_entity.id
_entity.type
_entity.pdbx_description
1 polymer ?
#
loop_
_entity_poly.entity_id
_entity_poly.type
_entity_poly.pdbx_seq_one_letter_code
_entity_poly.pdbx_strand_id
1 'polypeptide(L)'
;MPIWAALPHSRDVSLNQRVLKLMERLALNQCEAVLVHNPSNMFYLSGYTGEGLVLIGREMQTIITDFRYTEQAEKQAPGFSVEMTEKGVSHEAIVGRLCAEHEIGALYYEDDYLTVRSFESCRKAVPGVEWKSLHEEVQHIRQIKDEGELSRIAEACRITSEAFERLLPEIKEGVTEKELALKLEFDMLTHGATGLAFSTIVAAGANGS
;
A
#
# COMPACT_ATOMS: atom_id res chain seq x y z
N MET A 1 -9.79 -3.25 -19.40
CA MET A 1 -8.45 -2.87 -18.91
C MET A 1 -8.63 -1.75 -17.91
N PRO A 2 -8.07 -1.84 -16.71
CA PRO A 2 -8.22 -0.76 -15.73
C PRO A 2 -7.50 0.50 -16.21
N ILE A 3 -8.16 1.64 -16.07
CA ILE A 3 -7.73 2.97 -16.55
C ILE A 3 -6.37 3.43 -15.95
N TRP A 4 -5.89 2.79 -14.89
CA TRP A 4 -4.63 3.12 -14.25
C TRP A 4 -3.36 2.62 -14.98
N ALA A 5 -3.49 1.82 -16.04
CA ALA A 5 -2.38 1.22 -16.79
C ALA A 5 -1.73 2.14 -17.88
N ALA A 6 -2.18 3.38 -18.06
CA ALA A 6 -1.88 4.16 -19.26
C ALA A 6 -1.00 5.41 -19.10
N LEU A 7 -0.22 5.59 -18.00
CA LEU A 7 0.69 6.73 -17.88
C LEU A 7 2.08 6.31 -17.32
N PRO A 8 3.05 5.94 -18.17
CA PRO A 8 4.35 5.42 -17.72
C PRO A 8 5.34 6.47 -17.19
N HIS A 9 5.32 7.73 -17.63
CA HIS A 9 6.42 8.67 -17.33
C HIS A 9 6.26 9.55 -16.09
N SER A 10 5.06 9.80 -15.59
CA SER A 10 4.87 10.63 -14.39
C SER A 10 4.91 9.82 -13.07
N ARG A 11 4.69 8.52 -13.14
CA ARG A 11 4.67 7.63 -11.96
C ARG A 11 6.06 7.40 -11.37
N ASP A 12 7.05 7.09 -12.21
CA ASP A 12 8.39 6.72 -11.73
C ASP A 12 9.08 7.87 -11.00
N VAL A 13 8.91 9.10 -11.48
CA VAL A 13 9.47 10.29 -10.83
C VAL A 13 8.81 10.55 -9.47
N SER A 14 7.49 10.39 -9.37
CA SER A 14 6.74 10.59 -8.13
C SER A 14 7.09 9.53 -7.07
N LEU A 15 7.17 8.26 -7.46
CA LEU A 15 7.51 7.15 -6.56
C LEU A 15 8.95 7.28 -6.02
N ASN A 16 9.90 7.62 -6.88
CA ASN A 16 11.28 7.87 -6.46
C ASN A 16 11.36 9.05 -5.47
N GLN A 17 10.59 10.13 -5.69
CA GLN A 17 10.52 11.25 -4.76
C GLN A 17 9.97 10.85 -3.38
N ARG A 18 8.99 9.92 -3.31
CA ARG A 18 8.43 9.43 -2.05
C ARG A 18 9.44 8.63 -1.24
N VAL A 19 10.20 7.77 -1.91
CA VAL A 19 11.30 7.01 -1.31
C VAL A 19 12.38 7.96 -0.79
N LEU A 20 12.79 8.95 -1.59
CA LEU A 20 13.78 9.96 -1.19
C LEU A 20 13.29 10.78 0.03
N LYS A 21 12.04 11.22 0.05
CA LYS A 21 11.46 11.92 1.21
C LYS A 21 11.48 11.06 2.47
N LEU A 22 11.19 9.76 2.36
CA LEU A 22 11.27 8.85 3.51
C LEU A 22 12.71 8.74 4.03
N MET A 23 13.68 8.56 3.14
CA MET A 23 15.09 8.50 3.50
C MET A 23 15.58 9.78 4.17
N GLU A 24 15.17 10.95 3.65
CA GLU A 24 15.51 12.25 4.22
C GLU A 24 14.91 12.45 5.61
N ARG A 25 13.65 12.13 5.80
CA ARG A 25 12.97 12.26 7.11
C ARG A 25 13.60 11.39 8.19
N LEU A 26 14.00 10.18 7.83
CA LEU A 26 14.70 9.26 8.73
C LEU A 26 16.20 9.57 8.85
N ALA A 27 16.73 10.52 8.07
CA ALA A 27 18.16 10.76 7.94
C ALA A 27 18.94 9.45 7.69
N LEU A 28 18.38 8.56 6.87
CA LEU A 28 18.88 7.20 6.64
C LEU A 28 20.34 7.23 6.20
N ASN A 29 21.22 6.48 6.87
CA ASN A 29 22.61 6.29 6.46
C ASN A 29 22.77 5.02 5.62
N GLN A 30 23.98 4.71 5.17
CA GLN A 30 24.26 3.55 4.29
C GLN A 30 24.02 2.19 4.97
N CYS A 31 24.16 2.14 6.30
CA CYS A 31 23.97 0.91 7.08
C CYS A 31 22.55 0.79 7.67
N GLU A 32 21.60 1.56 7.18
CA GLU A 32 20.22 1.54 7.64
C GLU A 32 19.27 1.30 6.48
N ALA A 33 18.17 0.58 6.76
CA ALA A 33 17.11 0.33 5.81
C ALA A 33 15.72 0.37 6.47
N VAL A 34 14.68 0.48 5.64
CA VAL A 34 13.28 0.42 6.04
C VAL A 34 12.66 -0.85 5.47
N LEU A 35 12.04 -1.64 6.33
CA LEU A 35 11.29 -2.84 5.97
C LEU A 35 9.78 -2.55 6.05
N VAL A 36 9.12 -2.58 4.90
CA VAL A 36 7.70 -2.23 4.75
C VAL A 36 6.88 -3.50 4.53
N HIS A 37 5.85 -3.67 5.35
CA HIS A 37 4.91 -4.81 5.34
C HIS A 37 3.49 -4.39 4.98
N ASN A 38 3.10 -3.16 5.35
CA ASN A 38 1.76 -2.66 5.12
C ASN A 38 1.50 -2.50 3.61
N PRO A 39 0.50 -3.20 3.01
CA PRO A 39 0.24 -3.15 1.57
C PRO A 39 -0.02 -1.74 1.03
N SER A 40 -0.67 -0.88 1.83
CA SER A 40 -0.92 0.51 1.44
C SER A 40 0.37 1.33 1.37
N ASN A 41 1.32 1.08 2.29
CA ASN A 41 2.61 1.75 2.30
C ASN A 41 3.56 1.17 1.24
N MET A 42 3.51 -0.16 1.00
CA MET A 42 4.20 -0.79 -0.13
C MET A 42 3.76 -0.16 -1.46
N PHE A 43 2.44 -0.08 -1.68
CA PHE A 43 1.89 0.56 -2.88
C PHE A 43 2.29 2.04 -2.98
N TYR A 44 2.22 2.79 -1.88
CA TYR A 44 2.57 4.21 -1.87
C TYR A 44 4.02 4.45 -2.26
N LEU A 45 4.96 3.65 -1.75
CA LEU A 45 6.39 3.82 -1.96
C LEU A 45 6.91 3.21 -3.27
N SER A 46 6.34 2.08 -3.70
CA SER A 46 6.84 1.34 -4.87
C SER A 46 5.89 1.27 -6.06
N GLY A 47 4.60 1.51 -5.86
CA GLY A 47 3.55 1.25 -6.85
C GLY A 47 3.11 -0.21 -6.92
N TYR A 48 3.74 -1.12 -6.17
CA TYR A 48 3.46 -2.54 -6.15
C TYR A 48 2.20 -2.87 -5.33
N THR A 49 1.32 -3.71 -5.90
CA THR A 49 0.03 -4.09 -5.28
C THR A 49 -0.08 -5.57 -4.95
N GLY A 50 0.98 -6.36 -5.16
CA GLY A 50 1.00 -7.79 -4.83
C GLY A 50 1.38 -8.06 -3.37
N GLU A 51 1.51 -9.35 -3.05
CA GLU A 51 1.95 -9.81 -1.73
C GLU A 51 3.47 -9.83 -1.63
N GLY A 52 4.01 -9.56 -0.45
CA GLY A 52 5.44 -9.58 -0.18
C GLY A 52 5.90 -8.54 0.80
N LEU A 53 7.17 -8.14 0.68
CA LEU A 53 7.81 -7.11 1.50
C LEU A 53 8.54 -6.11 0.60
N VAL A 54 8.73 -4.90 1.09
CA VAL A 54 9.58 -3.90 0.42
C VAL A 54 10.71 -3.52 1.36
N LEU A 55 11.94 -3.63 0.89
CA LEU A 55 13.15 -3.24 1.62
C LEU A 55 13.79 -2.03 0.92
N ILE A 56 13.97 -0.94 1.66
CA ILE A 56 14.47 0.34 1.15
C ILE A 56 15.70 0.77 1.94
N GLY A 57 16.85 0.75 1.33
CA GLY A 57 18.09 1.36 1.80
C GLY A 57 18.56 2.43 0.83
N ARG A 58 19.67 3.13 1.15
CA ARG A 58 20.18 4.20 0.28
C ARG A 58 20.57 3.72 -1.12
N GLU A 59 21.13 2.53 -1.21
CA GLU A 59 21.60 1.93 -2.47
C GLU A 59 20.82 0.67 -2.85
N MET A 60 19.75 0.39 -2.13
CA MET A 60 18.94 -0.82 -2.31
C MET A 60 17.47 -0.49 -2.21
N GLN A 61 16.73 -0.82 -3.26
CA GLN A 61 15.28 -0.75 -3.30
C GLN A 61 14.78 -2.09 -3.86
N THR A 62 14.24 -2.94 -3.01
CA THR A 62 13.95 -4.33 -3.36
C THR A 62 12.55 -4.73 -2.92
N ILE A 63 11.80 -5.36 -3.83
CA ILE A 63 10.56 -6.08 -3.54
C ILE A 63 10.91 -7.55 -3.36
N ILE A 64 10.49 -8.11 -2.23
CA ILE A 64 10.67 -9.53 -1.91
C ILE A 64 9.30 -10.17 -2.03
N THR A 65 9.13 -11.10 -2.98
CA THR A 65 7.84 -11.72 -3.27
C THR A 65 8.01 -13.17 -3.72
N ASP A 66 6.92 -13.87 -4.00
CA ASP A 66 6.96 -15.22 -4.55
C ASP A 66 6.69 -15.26 -6.07
N PHE A 67 6.80 -16.46 -6.65
CA PHE A 67 6.67 -16.68 -8.11
C PHE A 67 5.34 -16.21 -8.71
N ARG A 68 4.27 -16.08 -7.91
CA ARG A 68 2.95 -15.62 -8.36
C ARG A 68 2.93 -14.15 -8.73
N TYR A 69 3.81 -13.36 -8.11
CA TYR A 69 3.80 -11.91 -8.18
C TYR A 69 5.06 -11.30 -8.81
N THR A 70 6.07 -12.10 -9.17
CA THR A 70 7.34 -11.61 -9.73
C THR A 70 7.13 -10.73 -10.96
N GLU A 71 6.40 -11.24 -11.97
CA GLU A 71 6.12 -10.48 -13.20
C GLU A 71 5.30 -9.20 -12.93
N GLN A 72 4.40 -9.26 -11.95
CA GLN A 72 3.62 -8.09 -11.54
C GLN A 72 4.52 -7.03 -10.88
N ALA A 73 5.44 -7.45 -10.00
CA ALA A 73 6.39 -6.55 -9.34
C ALA A 73 7.30 -5.84 -10.34
N GLU A 74 7.90 -6.58 -11.27
CA GLU A 74 8.74 -6.02 -12.34
C GLU A 74 8.00 -4.98 -13.20
N LYS A 75 6.72 -5.22 -13.52
CA LYS A 75 5.90 -4.30 -14.33
C LYS A 75 5.42 -3.07 -13.55
N GLN A 76 5.09 -3.24 -12.28
CA GLN A 76 4.50 -2.16 -11.47
C GLN A 76 5.54 -1.26 -10.80
N ALA A 77 6.71 -1.80 -10.50
CA ALA A 77 7.77 -1.12 -9.77
C ALA A 77 9.14 -1.22 -10.48
N PRO A 78 9.29 -0.68 -11.69
CA PRO A 78 10.51 -0.80 -12.49
C PRO A 78 11.74 -0.15 -11.85
N GLY A 79 11.56 0.71 -10.84
CA GLY A 79 12.64 1.30 -10.04
C GLY A 79 13.12 0.42 -8.88
N PHE A 80 12.54 -0.77 -8.70
CA PHE A 80 12.90 -1.71 -7.64
C PHE A 80 13.47 -2.99 -8.24
N SER A 81 14.46 -3.57 -7.58
CA SER A 81 14.87 -4.96 -7.85
C SER A 81 13.81 -5.92 -7.28
N VAL A 82 13.69 -7.10 -7.87
CA VAL A 82 12.72 -8.11 -7.40
C VAL A 82 13.49 -9.36 -6.97
N GLU A 83 13.30 -9.74 -5.73
CA GLU A 83 13.83 -10.97 -5.14
C GLU A 83 12.70 -11.99 -4.97
N MET A 84 12.84 -13.12 -5.64
CA MET A 84 11.83 -14.18 -5.59
C MET A 84 12.18 -15.21 -4.49
N THR A 85 11.20 -15.56 -3.67
CA THR A 85 11.36 -16.65 -2.70
C THR A 85 11.42 -18.01 -3.40
N GLU A 86 12.37 -18.83 -3.00
CA GLU A 86 12.44 -20.25 -3.39
C GLU A 86 11.62 -21.12 -2.43
N LYS A 87 11.38 -22.37 -2.84
CA LYS A 87 10.66 -23.33 -2.02
C LYS A 87 11.36 -23.57 -0.67
N GLY A 88 10.67 -23.22 0.41
CA GLY A 88 11.16 -23.37 1.79
C GLY A 88 11.99 -22.19 2.30
N VAL A 89 12.17 -21.15 1.51
CA VAL A 89 12.81 -19.88 1.92
C VAL A 89 11.74 -18.86 2.22
N SER A 90 11.75 -18.30 3.44
CA SER A 90 10.80 -17.24 3.82
C SER A 90 11.25 -15.87 3.31
N HIS A 91 10.32 -14.92 3.21
CA HIS A 91 10.64 -13.53 2.87
C HIS A 91 11.66 -12.93 3.86
N GLU A 92 11.51 -13.23 5.15
CA GLU A 92 12.40 -12.73 6.21
C GLU A 92 13.83 -13.29 6.06
N ALA A 93 13.98 -14.52 5.56
CA ALA A 93 15.31 -15.09 5.30
C ALA A 93 16.03 -14.32 4.17
N ILE A 94 15.30 -13.88 3.15
CA ILE A 94 15.83 -13.01 2.09
C ILE A 94 16.19 -11.64 2.66
N VAL A 95 15.35 -11.05 3.51
CA VAL A 95 15.68 -9.80 4.22
C VAL A 95 17.01 -9.95 4.99
N GLY A 96 17.17 -11.06 5.72
CA GLY A 96 18.40 -11.34 6.46
C GLY A 96 19.64 -11.44 5.55
N ARG A 97 19.51 -12.11 4.40
CA ARG A 97 20.59 -12.20 3.39
C ARG A 97 20.94 -10.81 2.84
N LEU A 98 19.94 -10.04 2.42
CA LEU A 98 20.13 -8.69 1.88
C LEU A 98 20.76 -7.74 2.90
N CYS A 99 20.33 -7.83 4.17
CA CYS A 99 20.95 -7.04 5.24
C CYS A 99 22.43 -7.38 5.42
N ALA A 100 22.79 -8.65 5.33
CA ALA A 100 24.20 -9.06 5.42
C ALA A 100 25.02 -8.62 4.20
N GLU A 101 24.47 -8.75 2.99
CA GLU A 101 25.12 -8.36 1.73
C GLU A 101 25.38 -6.84 1.64
N HIS A 102 24.48 -6.04 2.19
CA HIS A 102 24.55 -4.57 2.16
C HIS A 102 25.02 -3.95 3.50
N GLU A 103 25.56 -4.76 4.42
CA GLU A 103 26.08 -4.31 5.71
C GLU A 103 25.06 -3.48 6.53
N ILE A 104 23.75 -3.84 6.46
CA ILE A 104 22.70 -3.16 7.20
C ILE A 104 22.77 -3.52 8.68
N GLY A 105 23.05 -2.52 9.50
CA GLY A 105 23.14 -2.65 10.96
C GLY A 105 21.87 -2.24 11.69
N ALA A 106 20.94 -1.51 11.03
CA ALA A 106 19.66 -1.15 11.61
C ALA A 106 18.53 -1.21 10.60
N LEU A 107 17.36 -1.73 11.04
CA LEU A 107 16.12 -1.81 10.26
C LEU A 107 15.01 -1.04 10.95
N TYR A 108 14.44 -0.06 10.24
CA TYR A 108 13.17 0.55 10.61
C TYR A 108 12.02 -0.37 10.19
N TYR A 109 11.03 -0.56 11.06
CA TYR A 109 9.87 -1.41 10.81
C TYR A 109 8.57 -0.72 11.24
N GLU A 110 7.47 -1.12 10.64
CA GLU A 110 6.12 -0.59 10.91
C GLU A 110 5.57 -1.20 12.20
N ASP A 111 5.75 -0.50 13.31
CA ASP A 111 5.32 -0.93 14.65
C ASP A 111 3.81 -0.83 14.87
N ASP A 112 3.11 -0.08 14.01
CA ASP A 112 1.65 0.02 13.98
C ASP A 112 0.95 -1.09 13.15
N TYR A 113 1.73 -1.85 12.37
CA TYR A 113 1.19 -2.86 11.45
C TYR A 113 1.61 -4.30 11.83
N LEU A 114 2.85 -4.51 12.21
CA LEU A 114 3.35 -5.84 12.51
C LEU A 114 2.76 -6.40 13.79
N THR A 115 2.27 -7.65 13.72
CA THR A 115 1.94 -8.40 14.93
C THR A 115 3.22 -8.73 15.72
N VAL A 116 3.12 -8.90 17.03
CA VAL A 116 4.25 -9.34 17.87
C VAL A 116 4.87 -10.63 17.32
N ARG A 117 4.04 -11.58 16.87
CA ARG A 117 4.53 -12.84 16.30
C ARG A 117 5.35 -12.62 15.03
N SER A 118 4.87 -11.78 14.11
CA SER A 118 5.57 -11.46 12.87
C SER A 118 6.89 -10.76 13.14
N PHE A 119 6.88 -9.80 14.06
CA PHE A 119 8.09 -9.10 14.49
C PHE A 119 9.14 -10.04 15.09
N GLU A 120 8.75 -10.94 15.99
CA GLU A 120 9.67 -11.93 16.55
C GLU A 120 10.22 -12.91 15.49
N SER A 121 9.44 -13.25 14.47
CA SER A 121 9.92 -14.04 13.34
C SER A 121 10.97 -13.29 12.53
N CYS A 122 10.73 -12.02 12.21
CA CYS A 122 11.69 -11.15 11.53
C CYS A 122 12.99 -11.02 12.34
N ARG A 123 12.90 -10.77 13.63
CA ARG A 123 14.08 -10.65 14.50
C ARG A 123 14.94 -11.91 14.54
N LYS A 124 14.32 -13.08 14.50
CA LYS A 124 15.04 -14.37 14.46
C LYS A 124 15.72 -14.59 13.10
N ALA A 125 15.10 -14.17 12.01
CA ALA A 125 15.63 -14.34 10.66
C ALA A 125 16.74 -13.33 10.34
N VAL A 126 16.78 -12.17 11.02
CA VAL A 126 17.76 -11.09 10.80
C VAL A 126 18.51 -10.81 12.13
N PRO A 127 19.40 -11.72 12.53
CA PRO A 127 20.15 -11.57 13.78
C PRO A 127 21.20 -10.45 13.67
N GLY A 128 21.47 -9.77 14.78
CA GLY A 128 22.54 -8.77 14.87
C GLY A 128 22.18 -7.38 14.33
N VAL A 129 20.97 -7.18 13.83
CA VAL A 129 20.46 -5.88 13.35
C VAL A 129 19.68 -5.18 14.49
N GLU A 130 19.91 -3.90 14.66
CA GLU A 130 19.10 -3.05 15.53
C GLU A 130 17.72 -2.80 14.89
N TRP A 131 16.65 -3.02 15.63
CA TRP A 131 15.28 -2.78 15.17
C TRP A 131 14.77 -1.46 15.70
N LYS A 132 14.43 -0.53 14.81
CA LYS A 132 13.94 0.81 15.10
C LYS A 132 12.50 0.96 14.66
N SER A 133 11.65 1.54 15.51
CA SER A 133 10.28 1.86 15.09
C SER A 133 10.27 2.89 13.97
N LEU A 134 9.46 2.63 12.93
CA LEU A 134 9.23 3.59 11.84
C LEU A 134 8.26 4.69 12.27
N HIS A 135 7.48 4.45 13.34
CA HIS A 135 6.40 5.33 13.78
C HIS A 135 5.46 5.69 12.60
N GLU A 136 4.97 6.90 12.57
CA GLU A 136 4.06 7.39 11.53
C GLU A 136 4.76 8.11 10.35
N GLU A 137 6.04 7.81 10.08
CA GLU A 137 6.83 8.57 9.09
C GLU A 137 6.28 8.43 7.66
N VAL A 138 5.81 7.26 7.26
CA VAL A 138 5.14 7.09 5.95
C VAL A 138 3.80 7.81 5.93
N GLN A 139 3.03 7.75 7.01
CA GLN A 139 1.76 8.46 7.15
C GLN A 139 1.95 9.98 7.06
N HIS A 140 2.99 10.54 7.67
CA HIS A 140 3.33 11.95 7.55
C HIS A 140 3.60 12.38 6.10
N ILE A 141 4.34 11.58 5.33
CA ILE A 141 4.57 11.86 3.90
C ILE A 141 3.24 11.81 3.13
N ARG A 142 2.38 10.83 3.41
CA ARG A 142 1.06 10.65 2.78
C ARG A 142 0.04 11.74 3.13
N GLN A 143 0.25 12.53 4.19
CA GLN A 143 -0.63 13.67 4.52
C GLN A 143 -0.63 14.73 3.43
N ILE A 144 0.52 14.96 2.79
CA ILE A 144 0.65 15.92 1.70
C ILE A 144 0.52 15.16 0.37
N LYS A 145 -0.61 15.38 -0.32
CA LYS A 145 -0.94 14.71 -1.58
C LYS A 145 -0.26 15.39 -2.75
N ASP A 146 0.27 14.62 -3.67
CA ASP A 146 0.70 15.14 -4.97
C ASP A 146 -0.49 15.37 -5.92
N GLU A 147 -0.25 16.02 -7.06
CA GLU A 147 -1.31 16.33 -8.03
C GLU A 147 -1.98 15.06 -8.60
N GLY A 148 -1.23 13.98 -8.79
CA GLY A 148 -1.76 12.70 -9.25
C GLY A 148 -2.67 12.05 -8.21
N GLU A 149 -2.32 12.17 -6.93
CA GLU A 149 -3.15 11.70 -5.81
C GLU A 149 -4.42 12.55 -5.67
N LEU A 150 -4.29 13.88 -5.77
CA LEU A 150 -5.44 14.80 -5.73
C LEU A 150 -6.43 14.51 -6.86
N SER A 151 -5.93 14.28 -8.08
CA SER A 151 -6.78 13.92 -9.22
C SER A 151 -7.55 12.63 -8.99
N ARG A 152 -6.91 11.59 -8.43
CA ARG A 152 -7.58 10.32 -8.12
C ARG A 152 -8.61 10.46 -7.00
N ILE A 153 -8.31 11.25 -5.98
CA ILE A 153 -9.27 11.56 -4.90
C ILE A 153 -10.47 12.30 -5.46
N ALA A 154 -10.26 13.32 -6.31
CA ALA A 154 -11.33 14.06 -6.95
C ALA A 154 -12.22 13.13 -7.80
N GLU A 155 -11.64 12.21 -8.56
CA GLU A 155 -12.40 11.23 -9.36
C GLU A 155 -13.20 10.27 -8.47
N ALA A 156 -12.63 9.77 -7.39
CA ALA A 156 -13.35 8.93 -6.43
C ALA A 156 -14.53 9.68 -5.79
N CYS A 157 -14.33 10.95 -5.43
CA CYS A 157 -15.41 11.81 -4.93
C CYS A 157 -16.52 12.01 -5.99
N ARG A 158 -16.13 12.27 -7.26
CA ARG A 158 -17.08 12.43 -8.34
C ARG A 158 -17.96 11.18 -8.52
N ILE A 159 -17.32 10.00 -8.61
CA ILE A 159 -18.05 8.72 -8.74
C ILE A 159 -19.03 8.54 -7.60
N THR A 160 -18.60 8.77 -6.36
CA THR A 160 -19.46 8.61 -5.17
C THR A 160 -20.62 9.60 -5.16
N SER A 161 -20.38 10.87 -5.47
CA SER A 161 -21.41 11.90 -5.50
C SER A 161 -22.47 11.64 -6.57
N GLU A 162 -22.03 11.30 -7.79
CA GLU A 162 -22.95 10.99 -8.88
C GLU A 162 -23.75 9.69 -8.62
N ALA A 163 -23.13 8.67 -8.02
CA ALA A 163 -23.83 7.45 -7.61
C ALA A 163 -24.91 7.75 -6.57
N PHE A 164 -24.61 8.61 -5.61
CA PHE A 164 -25.59 9.05 -4.61
C PHE A 164 -26.74 9.85 -5.24
N GLU A 165 -26.47 10.78 -6.16
CA GLU A 165 -27.50 11.53 -6.88
C GLU A 165 -28.45 10.59 -7.66
N ARG A 166 -27.90 9.56 -8.33
CA ARG A 166 -28.71 8.54 -9.02
C ARG A 166 -29.51 7.67 -8.08
N LEU A 167 -29.06 7.47 -6.84
CA LEU A 167 -29.78 6.72 -5.82
C LEU A 167 -30.97 7.47 -5.23
N LEU A 168 -30.91 8.80 -5.13
CA LEU A 168 -31.95 9.61 -4.45
C LEU A 168 -33.38 9.30 -4.90
N PRO A 169 -33.71 9.15 -6.21
CA PRO A 169 -35.07 8.81 -6.66
C PRO A 169 -35.56 7.42 -6.21
N GLU A 170 -34.61 6.54 -5.82
CA GLU A 170 -34.91 5.18 -5.39
C GLU A 170 -35.27 5.07 -3.90
N ILE A 171 -34.99 6.13 -3.14
CA ILE A 171 -35.31 6.19 -1.70
C ILE A 171 -36.84 6.43 -1.54
N LYS A 172 -37.59 5.35 -1.36
CA LYS A 172 -39.04 5.34 -1.29
C LYS A 172 -39.48 4.47 -0.13
N GLU A 173 -40.74 4.67 0.31
CA GLU A 173 -41.35 3.81 1.30
C GLU A 173 -41.39 2.35 0.82
N GLY A 174 -40.99 1.42 1.70
CA GLY A 174 -40.92 0.00 1.43
C GLY A 174 -39.57 -0.51 0.87
N VAL A 175 -38.61 0.39 0.51
CA VAL A 175 -37.28 -0.01 0.13
C VAL A 175 -36.46 -0.31 1.38
N THR A 176 -35.70 -1.41 1.36
CA THR A 176 -34.85 -1.82 2.48
C THR A 176 -33.47 -1.14 2.45
N GLU A 177 -32.85 -1.00 3.61
CA GLU A 177 -31.47 -0.51 3.76
C GLU A 177 -30.49 -1.30 2.88
N LYS A 178 -30.65 -2.63 2.84
CA LYS A 178 -29.83 -3.54 2.04
C LYS A 178 -29.98 -3.29 0.54
N GLU A 179 -31.18 -3.07 0.05
CA GLU A 179 -31.41 -2.77 -1.38
C GLU A 179 -30.75 -1.46 -1.78
N LEU A 180 -30.83 -0.42 -0.95
CA LEU A 180 -30.17 0.85 -1.20
C LEU A 180 -28.63 0.71 -1.18
N ALA A 181 -28.08 -0.02 -0.21
CA ALA A 181 -26.65 -0.29 -0.14
C ALA A 181 -26.16 -0.99 -1.41
N LEU A 182 -26.81 -2.08 -1.83
CA LEU A 182 -26.43 -2.83 -3.03
C LEU A 182 -26.53 -2.00 -4.32
N LYS A 183 -27.57 -1.16 -4.45
CA LYS A 183 -27.72 -0.26 -5.60
C LYS A 183 -26.58 0.75 -5.67
N LEU A 184 -26.24 1.39 -4.53
CA LEU A 184 -25.15 2.35 -4.44
C LEU A 184 -23.80 1.71 -4.81
N GLU A 185 -23.48 0.56 -4.22
CA GLU A 185 -22.26 -0.19 -4.47
C GLU A 185 -22.12 -0.59 -5.94
N PHE A 186 -23.18 -1.17 -6.50
CA PHE A 186 -23.22 -1.57 -7.90
C PHE A 186 -23.03 -0.38 -8.85
N ASP A 187 -23.67 0.74 -8.55
CA ASP A 187 -23.56 1.94 -9.36
C ASP A 187 -22.13 2.50 -9.33
N MET A 188 -21.51 2.62 -8.17
CA MET A 188 -20.11 3.06 -8.05
C MET A 188 -19.16 2.15 -8.84
N LEU A 189 -19.29 0.82 -8.71
CA LEU A 189 -18.45 -0.15 -9.41
C LEU A 189 -18.63 -0.09 -10.93
N THR A 190 -19.85 0.06 -11.42
CA THR A 190 -20.13 0.16 -12.85
C THR A 190 -19.67 1.48 -13.46
N HIS A 191 -19.48 2.52 -12.65
CA HIS A 191 -18.99 3.84 -13.09
C HIS A 191 -17.51 4.09 -12.78
N GLY A 192 -16.73 3.03 -12.55
CA GLY A 192 -15.27 3.09 -12.55
C GLY A 192 -14.60 2.96 -11.19
N ALA A 193 -15.34 2.81 -10.09
CA ALA A 193 -14.75 2.45 -8.82
C ALA A 193 -14.14 1.03 -8.90
N THR A 194 -12.97 0.83 -8.35
CA THR A 194 -12.30 -0.48 -8.27
C THR A 194 -12.73 -1.28 -7.05
N GLY A 195 -13.35 -0.63 -6.08
CA GLY A 195 -13.83 -1.22 -4.84
C GLY A 195 -14.40 -0.16 -3.91
N LEU A 196 -14.95 -0.62 -2.80
CA LEU A 196 -15.45 0.23 -1.74
C LEU A 196 -14.33 0.54 -0.74
N ALA A 197 -14.29 1.75 -0.22
CA ALA A 197 -13.31 2.14 0.80
C ALA A 197 -13.58 1.46 2.16
N PHE A 198 -14.85 1.19 2.45
CA PHE A 198 -15.35 0.52 3.65
C PHE A 198 -16.72 -0.08 3.38
N SER A 199 -17.20 -0.97 4.24
CA SER A 199 -18.53 -1.55 4.12
C SER A 199 -19.61 -0.48 4.17
N THR A 200 -20.53 -0.49 3.20
CA THR A 200 -21.60 0.51 3.10
C THR A 200 -22.54 0.43 4.32
N ILE A 201 -22.76 1.56 4.95
CA ILE A 201 -23.69 1.70 6.07
C ILE A 201 -24.92 2.47 5.58
N VAL A 202 -26.07 1.82 5.61
CA VAL A 202 -27.39 2.44 5.37
C VAL A 202 -28.27 2.15 6.57
N ALA A 203 -28.78 3.18 7.21
CA ALA A 203 -29.57 3.06 8.40
C ALA A 203 -30.80 3.97 8.33
N ALA A 204 -32.00 3.45 8.66
CA ALA A 204 -33.26 4.15 8.64
C ALA A 204 -34.08 3.84 9.86
N GLY A 205 -34.95 4.79 10.27
CA GLY A 205 -35.83 4.63 11.44
C GLY A 205 -35.04 4.31 12.71
N ALA A 206 -35.41 3.22 13.38
CA ALA A 206 -34.78 2.80 14.63
C ALA A 206 -33.30 2.43 14.50
N ASN A 207 -32.85 2.05 13.31
CA ASN A 207 -31.43 1.73 13.04
C ASN A 207 -30.55 2.98 12.81
N GLY A 208 -31.17 4.15 12.61
CA GLY A 208 -30.49 5.40 12.31
C GLY A 208 -30.15 6.25 13.55
N SER A 209 -30.27 5.72 14.76
CA SER A 209 -30.02 6.42 16.02
C SER A 209 -28.67 6.06 16.64
#